data_04ec628d901edeabc79f8826bbae81a5
#
_entry.id   04ec628d901edeabc79f8826bbae81a5
#
_cell.length_a   1.000
_cell.length_b   1.000
_cell.length_c   1.000
_cell.angle_alpha   90.00
_cell.angle_beta   90.00
_cell.angle_gamma   90.00
#
_symmetry.space_group_name_H-M   'P 1'
#
loop_
_entity.id
_entity.type
_entity.pdbx_description
1 polymer ?
#
loop_
_entity_poly.entity_id
_entity_poly.type
_entity_poly.pdbx_seq_one_letter_code
_entity_poly.pdbx_strand_id
1 'polypeptide(L)' 'MDVNKAKEAAKLMNRIEKCESFLKSLKGRTYNDEFAIYYRGIETCELEEEALQMIIKHYEDELVKLNAALKNL' A
#
# COMPACT_ATOMS: atom_id res chain seq x y z
N MET A 1 -18.58 21.30 -5.55
CA MET A 1 -17.21 20.82 -5.80
C MET A 1 -16.94 20.91 -7.30
N ASP A 2 -15.80 21.47 -7.69
CA ASP A 2 -15.49 21.49 -9.12
C ASP A 2 -15.06 20.13 -9.63
N VAL A 3 -15.05 19.97 -10.96
CA VAL A 3 -14.74 18.69 -11.60
C VAL A 3 -13.32 18.22 -11.29
N ASN A 4 -12.37 19.16 -11.20
CA ASN A 4 -10.98 18.81 -10.93
C ASN A 4 -10.79 18.25 -9.52
N LYS A 5 -11.47 18.84 -8.53
CA LYS A 5 -11.43 18.34 -7.15
C LYS A 5 -12.09 16.97 -7.04
N ALA A 6 -13.18 16.75 -7.77
CA ALA A 6 -13.85 15.45 -7.79
C ALA A 6 -12.95 14.37 -8.36
N LYS A 7 -12.24 14.67 -9.45
CA LYS A 7 -11.27 13.74 -10.05
C LYS A 7 -10.11 13.45 -9.11
N GLU A 8 -9.61 14.49 -8.45
CA GLU A 8 -8.52 14.36 -7.47
C GLU A 8 -8.93 13.46 -6.31
N ALA A 9 -10.13 13.70 -5.76
CA ALA A 9 -10.67 12.88 -4.69
C ALA A 9 -10.79 11.41 -5.11
N ALA A 10 -11.28 11.15 -6.32
CA ALA A 10 -11.43 9.80 -6.84
C ALA A 10 -10.07 9.08 -6.96
N LYS A 11 -9.04 9.78 -7.42
CA LYS A 11 -7.69 9.23 -7.50
C LYS A 11 -7.14 8.90 -6.12
N LEU A 12 -7.31 9.79 -5.15
CA LEU A 12 -6.85 9.57 -3.78
C LEU A 12 -7.57 8.39 -3.14
N MET A 13 -8.89 8.29 -3.31
CA MET A 13 -9.67 7.18 -2.79
C MET A 13 -9.21 5.85 -3.38
N ASN A 14 -8.93 5.80 -4.68
CA ASN A 14 -8.44 4.60 -5.34
C ASN A 14 -7.06 4.19 -4.78
N ARG A 15 -6.17 5.13 -4.57
CA ARG A 15 -4.86 4.86 -3.99
C ARG A 15 -4.98 4.37 -2.55
N ILE A 16 -5.89 4.96 -1.77
CA ILE A 16 -6.17 4.53 -0.39
C ILE A 16 -6.65 3.09 -0.38
N GLU A 17 -7.61 2.74 -1.23
CA GLU A 17 -8.13 1.38 -1.32
C GLU A 17 -7.04 0.37 -1.67
N LYS A 18 -6.19 0.69 -2.62
CA LYS A 18 -5.07 -0.18 -3.01
C LYS A 18 -4.07 -0.35 -1.87
N CYS A 19 -3.77 0.73 -1.17
CA CYS A 19 -2.86 0.72 -0.03
C CYS A 19 -3.41 -0.13 1.11
N GLU A 20 -4.69 0.05 1.45
CA GLU A 20 -5.36 -0.74 2.49
C GLU A 20 -5.39 -2.21 2.14
N SER A 21 -5.72 -2.53 0.89
CA SER A 21 -5.77 -3.91 0.40
C SER A 21 -4.40 -4.58 0.49
N PHE A 22 -3.36 -3.86 0.09
CA PHE A 22 -1.99 -4.36 0.17
C PHE A 22 -1.55 -4.60 1.61
N LEU A 23 -1.84 -3.65 2.50
CA LEU A 23 -1.54 -3.81 3.93
C LEU A 23 -2.29 -4.99 4.54
N LYS A 24 -3.55 -5.16 4.19
CA LYS A 24 -4.35 -6.28 4.67
C LYS A 24 -3.73 -7.61 4.26
N SER A 25 -3.27 -7.71 3.02
CA SER A 25 -2.59 -8.92 2.52
C SER A 25 -1.30 -9.20 3.29
N LEU A 26 -0.50 -8.16 3.54
CA LEU A 26 0.76 -8.33 4.26
C LEU A 26 0.55 -8.69 5.73
N LYS A 27 -0.39 -8.01 6.40
CA LYS A 27 -0.68 -8.27 7.81
C LYS A 27 -1.41 -9.57 8.06
N GLY A 28 -2.17 -10.03 7.06
CA GLY A 28 -2.93 -11.26 7.14
C GLY A 28 -2.14 -12.53 6.83
N ARG A 29 -0.83 -12.39 6.55
CA ARG A 29 -0.01 -13.55 6.22
C ARG A 29 0.10 -14.50 7.42
N THR A 30 0.12 -15.80 7.13
CA THR A 30 0.32 -16.81 8.16
C THR A 30 1.81 -17.10 8.33
N TYR A 31 2.14 -17.89 9.36
CA TYR A 31 3.52 -18.27 9.63
C TYR A 31 4.21 -18.94 8.43
N ASN A 32 3.44 -19.67 7.62
CA ASN A 32 3.99 -20.39 6.47
C ASN A 32 3.98 -19.58 5.18
N ASP A 33 3.44 -18.36 5.20
CA ASP A 33 3.42 -17.52 4.01
C ASP A 33 4.81 -16.95 3.75
N GLU A 34 5.22 -17.05 2.50
CA GLU A 34 6.49 -16.51 2.04
C GLU A 34 6.23 -15.39 1.05
N PHE A 35 6.99 -14.31 1.16
CA PHE A 35 6.94 -13.18 0.24
C PHE A 35 8.27 -13.07 -0.48
N ALA A 36 8.22 -12.77 -1.76
CA ALA A 36 9.40 -12.68 -2.59
C ALA A 36 9.35 -11.47 -3.50
N ILE A 37 10.51 -11.02 -3.94
CA ILE A 37 10.62 -9.97 -4.94
C ILE A 37 10.77 -10.63 -6.30
N TYR A 38 9.93 -10.21 -7.25
CA TYR A 38 9.94 -10.72 -8.61
C TYR A 38 10.39 -9.63 -9.56
N TYR A 39 11.22 -10.00 -10.50
CA TYR A 39 11.62 -9.15 -11.60
C TYR A 39 11.35 -9.90 -12.90
N ARG A 40 10.45 -9.35 -13.73
CA ARG A 40 10.00 -9.96 -14.98
C ARG A 40 9.50 -11.40 -14.80
N GLY A 41 8.81 -11.66 -13.69
CA GLY A 41 8.26 -12.96 -13.37
C GLY A 41 9.26 -13.96 -12.81
N ILE A 42 10.52 -13.54 -12.62
CA ILE A 42 11.56 -14.40 -12.04
C ILE A 42 11.80 -13.97 -10.59
N GLU A 43 11.72 -14.92 -9.68
CA GLU A 43 12.00 -14.66 -8.27
C GLU A 43 13.47 -14.30 -8.08
N THR A 44 13.72 -13.12 -7.47
CA THR A 44 15.07 -12.63 -7.25
C THR A 44 15.54 -12.84 -5.82
N CYS A 45 14.63 -12.69 -4.85
CA CYS A 45 14.95 -12.94 -3.44
C CYS A 45 13.68 -13.05 -2.61
N GLU A 46 13.79 -13.73 -1.48
CA GLU A 46 12.72 -13.76 -0.48
C GLU A 46 12.85 -12.53 0.41
N LEU A 47 11.71 -12.03 0.89
CA LEU A 47 11.69 -10.91 1.82
C LEU A 47 11.82 -11.42 3.26
N GLU A 48 12.81 -10.91 3.97
CA GLU A 48 12.97 -11.18 5.39
C GLU A 48 11.93 -10.40 6.21
N GLU A 49 11.68 -10.86 7.43
CA GLU A 49 10.67 -10.23 8.31
C GLU A 49 10.95 -8.75 8.54
N GLU A 50 12.19 -8.36 8.75
CA GLU A 50 12.55 -6.95 8.90
C GLU A 50 12.17 -6.11 7.69
N ALA A 51 12.45 -6.64 6.49
CA ALA A 51 12.11 -5.95 5.25
C ALA A 51 10.60 -5.82 5.12
N LEU A 52 9.85 -6.87 5.46
CA LEU A 52 8.38 -6.83 5.44
C LEU A 52 7.84 -5.78 6.41
N GLN A 53 8.41 -5.69 7.62
CA GLN A 53 7.98 -4.68 8.59
C GLN A 53 8.27 -3.26 8.10
N MET A 54 9.38 -3.04 7.44
CA MET A 54 9.70 -1.75 6.83
C MET A 54 8.71 -1.38 5.74
N ILE A 55 8.33 -2.34 4.91
CA ILE A 55 7.33 -2.14 3.85
C ILE A 55 5.97 -1.81 4.47
N ILE A 56 5.55 -2.55 5.48
CA ILE A 56 4.28 -2.30 6.18
C ILE A 56 4.26 -0.88 6.74
N LYS A 57 5.31 -0.47 7.43
CA LYS A 57 5.40 0.87 8.00
C LYS A 57 5.34 1.95 6.92
N HIS A 58 6.05 1.73 5.81
CA HIS A 58 6.04 2.67 4.68
C HIS A 58 4.61 2.90 4.18
N TYR A 59 3.84 1.82 4.00
CA TYR A 59 2.48 1.94 3.49
C TYR A 59 1.50 2.46 4.53
N GLU A 60 1.73 2.19 5.81
CA GLU A 60 0.95 2.80 6.87
C GLU A 60 1.13 4.32 6.90
N ASP A 61 2.39 4.78 6.78
CA ASP A 61 2.70 6.20 6.70
C ASP A 61 2.10 6.84 5.45
N GLU A 62 2.17 6.14 4.31
CA GLU A 62 1.58 6.59 3.05
C GLU A 62 0.06 6.73 3.17
N LEU A 63 -0.59 5.79 3.86
CA LEU A 63 -2.03 5.82 4.08
C LEU A 63 -2.43 7.07 4.89
N VAL A 64 -1.66 7.41 5.91
CA VAL A 64 -1.89 8.63 6.70
C VAL A 64 -1.80 9.87 5.81
N LYS A 65 -0.80 9.93 4.94
CA LYS A 65 -0.62 11.05 4.01
C LYS A 65 -1.76 11.16 3.01
N LEU A 66 -2.20 10.02 2.46
CA LEU A 66 -3.30 9.99 1.50
C LEU A 66 -4.61 10.45 2.12
N ASN A 67 -4.90 9.98 3.33
CA ASN A 67 -6.11 10.39 4.05
C ASN A 67 -6.07 11.87 4.40
N ALA A 68 -4.92 12.41 4.80
CA ALA A 68 -4.75 13.83 5.06
C ALA A 68 -4.96 14.65 3.78
N ALA A 69 -4.42 14.20 2.66
CA ALA A 69 -4.59 14.86 1.38
C ALA A 69 -6.06 14.90 0.96
N LEU A 70 -6.77 13.79 1.14
CA LEU A 70 -8.21 13.71 0.83
C LEU A 70 -9.00 14.67 1.71
N LYS A 71 -8.71 14.71 3.00
CA LYS A 71 -9.39 15.58 3.96
C LYS A 71 -9.19 17.06 3.64
N ASN A 72 -8.04 17.41 3.07
CA ASN A 72 -7.68 18.80 2.77
C ASN A 72 -8.10 19.27 1.37
N LEU A 73 -8.79 18.44 0.61
CA LEU A 73 -9.30 18.85 -0.71
C LEU A 73 -10.39 19.93 -0.61
#